data_b9180da1632e87e9c2b8ae757ba5b462
#
_entry.id   b9180da1632e87e9c2b8ae757ba5b462
#
_cell.length_a   1.000
_cell.length_b   1.000
_cell.length_c   1.000
_cell.angle_alpha   90.00
_cell.angle_beta   90.00
_cell.angle_gamma   90.00
#
_symmetry.space_group_name_H-M   'P 1'
#
loop_
_entity.id
_entity.type
_entity.pdbx_description
1 polymer ?
#
loop_
_entity_poly.entity_id
_entity_poly.type
_entity_poly.pdbx_seq_one_letter_code
_entity_poly.pdbx_strand_id
1 'polypeptide(L)'
;MGINIQNLNFAYSETPILKNINLEVNDGEFVGIVGSTGSGKTTFAFCLNGVIPHLIRGKFSGDVEVSGKNTKSFEVFDLAKFLGLVFQDPDSQIFSITVEDEISFGLENMGIKRNEIKKRVESVMNALKIKNLRDKETFAISQGQKQKVCMASVLAMNPEILVLDEPTSQLDFRGTRGIYEILRDLNRKGKTIIVIEHKVDWLLKYADRVLVLNNGNFVIDGEPKEVFRNPALERIGVEIPKAFRIEKFLKRSGIKMDFEKLIRV
;
A
#
# COMPACT_ATOMS: atom_id res chain seq x y z
N MET A 1 -6.73 -9.72 14.53
CA MET A 1 -6.85 -8.28 14.86
C MET A 1 -6.04 -7.53 13.84
N GLY A 2 -6.65 -6.63 13.06
CA GLY A 2 -6.02 -5.86 12.01
C GLY A 2 -5.00 -4.84 12.53
N ILE A 3 -5.30 -3.56 12.32
CA ILE A 3 -4.48 -2.45 12.79
C ILE A 3 -5.33 -1.60 13.73
N ASN A 4 -4.77 -1.20 14.87
CA ASN A 4 -5.40 -0.27 15.81
C ASN A 4 -4.41 0.85 16.15
N ILE A 5 -4.83 2.09 15.93
CA ILE A 5 -4.01 3.28 16.15
C ILE A 5 -4.74 4.23 17.09
N GLN A 6 -4.06 4.65 18.15
CA GLN A 6 -4.62 5.56 19.15
C GLN A 6 -3.68 6.75 19.36
N ASN A 7 -4.22 7.95 19.09
CA ASN A 7 -3.58 9.24 19.33
C ASN A 7 -2.15 9.34 18.75
N LEU A 8 -1.89 8.72 17.57
CA LEU A 8 -0.59 8.73 16.93
C LEU A 8 -0.22 10.15 16.51
N ASN A 9 0.93 10.61 17.01
CA ASN A 9 1.58 11.83 16.57
C ASN A 9 3.03 11.51 16.21
N PHE A 10 3.53 12.14 15.16
CA PHE A 10 4.93 12.03 14.78
C PHE A 10 5.48 13.32 14.16
N ALA A 11 6.72 13.64 14.51
CA ALA A 11 7.51 14.72 13.90
C ALA A 11 8.95 14.28 13.74
N TYR A 12 9.56 14.52 12.58
CA TYR A 12 11.00 14.28 12.36
C TYR A 12 11.85 15.28 13.17
N SER A 13 11.36 16.50 13.35
CA SER A 13 11.98 17.58 14.12
C SER A 13 10.90 18.32 14.94
N GLU A 14 10.79 19.63 14.79
CA GLU A 14 9.79 20.42 15.51
C GLU A 14 8.41 20.42 14.82
N THR A 15 8.37 20.26 13.50
CA THR A 15 7.12 20.34 12.73
C THR A 15 6.39 19.00 12.72
N PRO A 16 5.16 18.91 13.28
CA PRO A 16 4.37 17.68 13.26
C PRO A 16 3.97 17.28 11.84
N ILE A 17 4.28 16.01 11.50
CA ILE A 17 3.89 15.38 10.22
C ILE A 17 2.58 14.58 10.38
N LEU A 18 2.46 13.81 11.46
CA LEU A 18 1.22 13.11 11.81
C LEU A 18 0.66 13.73 13.08
N LYS A 19 -0.67 13.90 13.14
CA LYS A 19 -1.34 14.67 14.20
C LYS A 19 -2.58 13.92 14.68
N ASN A 20 -2.53 13.39 15.90
CA ASN A 20 -3.65 12.76 16.58
C ASN A 20 -4.44 11.78 15.70
N ILE A 21 -3.72 10.88 15.02
CA ILE A 21 -4.36 9.85 14.20
C ILE A 21 -4.97 8.80 15.12
N ASN A 22 -6.26 8.55 14.90
CA ASN A 22 -7.01 7.45 15.46
C ASN A 22 -7.61 6.67 14.29
N LEU A 23 -7.32 5.37 14.19
CA LEU A 23 -7.76 4.55 13.08
C LEU A 23 -7.82 3.08 13.49
N GLU A 24 -8.88 2.43 13.08
CA GLU A 24 -9.03 0.97 13.13
C GLU A 24 -9.19 0.44 11.71
N VAL A 25 -8.40 -0.59 11.37
CA VAL A 25 -8.52 -1.35 10.13
C VAL A 25 -8.77 -2.81 10.49
N ASN A 26 -9.89 -3.35 10.00
CA ASN A 26 -10.28 -4.72 10.30
C ASN A 26 -9.49 -5.75 9.49
N ASP A 27 -9.42 -6.99 10.00
CA ASP A 27 -8.84 -8.10 9.25
C ASP A 27 -9.62 -8.32 7.93
N GLY A 28 -8.87 -8.51 6.84
CA GLY A 28 -9.45 -8.73 5.52
C GLY A 28 -10.04 -7.49 4.84
N GLU A 29 -9.84 -6.30 5.39
CA GLU A 29 -10.28 -5.05 4.76
C GLU A 29 -9.32 -4.61 3.65
N PHE A 30 -9.84 -4.08 2.54
CA PHE A 30 -9.05 -3.45 1.49
C PHE A 30 -9.20 -1.94 1.57
N VAL A 31 -8.21 -1.27 2.14
CA VAL A 31 -8.20 0.17 2.41
C VAL A 31 -7.34 0.91 1.40
N GLY A 32 -7.90 1.94 0.78
CA GLY A 32 -7.17 2.93 0.00
C GLY A 32 -6.83 4.16 0.85
N ILE A 33 -5.60 4.65 0.76
CA ILE A 33 -5.20 5.92 1.38
C ILE A 33 -4.82 6.91 0.28
N VAL A 34 -5.47 8.05 0.26
CA VAL A 34 -5.18 9.15 -0.66
C VAL A 34 -4.86 10.43 0.11
N GLY A 35 -4.22 11.38 -0.55
CA GLY A 35 -3.86 12.67 0.02
C GLY A 35 -2.85 13.40 -0.84
N SER A 36 -2.71 14.71 -0.66
CA SER A 36 -1.72 15.51 -1.37
C SER A 36 -0.29 15.05 -1.07
N THR A 37 0.65 15.41 -1.95
CA THR A 37 2.08 15.20 -1.69
C THR A 37 2.47 15.92 -0.40
N GLY A 38 3.26 15.26 0.45
CA GLY A 38 3.67 15.79 1.75
C GLY A 38 2.60 15.73 2.85
N SER A 39 1.44 15.09 2.62
CA SER A 39 0.41 14.94 3.67
C SER A 39 0.78 13.97 4.80
N GLY A 40 1.85 13.17 4.65
CA GLY A 40 2.35 12.23 5.67
C GLY A 40 2.09 10.75 5.37
N LYS A 41 1.66 10.36 4.16
CA LYS A 41 1.29 8.98 3.79
C LYS A 41 2.42 7.97 4.01
N THR A 42 3.60 8.24 3.46
CA THR A 42 4.78 7.37 3.63
C THR A 42 5.22 7.31 5.11
N THR A 43 5.18 8.45 5.81
CA THR A 43 5.46 8.51 7.26
C THR A 43 4.48 7.63 8.04
N PHE A 44 3.20 7.66 7.67
CA PHE A 44 2.18 6.80 8.24
C PHE A 44 2.49 5.31 7.99
N ALA A 45 2.86 4.94 6.76
CA ALA A 45 3.27 3.57 6.44
C ALA A 45 4.47 3.10 7.29
N PHE A 46 5.45 3.98 7.52
CA PHE A 46 6.61 3.67 8.38
C PHE A 46 6.25 3.51 9.87
N CYS A 47 5.19 4.14 10.34
CA CYS A 47 4.69 3.89 11.69
C CYS A 47 4.03 2.51 11.82
N LEU A 48 3.43 1.99 10.74
CA LEU A 48 2.77 0.68 10.75
C LEU A 48 3.75 -0.48 10.79
N ASN A 49 4.92 -0.36 10.15
CA ASN A 49 5.91 -1.45 10.09
C ASN A 49 7.04 -1.32 11.15
N GLY A 50 6.96 -0.31 12.03
CA GLY A 50 7.94 -0.09 13.08
C GLY A 50 9.25 0.57 12.63
N VAL A 51 9.44 0.90 11.35
CA VAL A 51 10.58 1.72 10.90
C VAL A 51 10.61 3.03 11.67
N ILE A 52 9.46 3.61 11.94
CA ILE A 52 9.25 4.62 12.98
C ILE A 52 8.59 3.90 14.18
N PRO A 53 9.17 3.96 15.38
CA PRO A 53 10.27 4.83 15.84
C PRO A 53 11.67 4.16 15.86
N HIS A 54 11.83 2.89 15.42
CA HIS A 54 13.08 2.14 15.68
C HIS A 54 14.27 2.61 14.83
N LEU A 55 14.07 2.77 13.52
CA LEU A 55 15.16 3.13 12.58
C LEU A 55 15.14 4.63 12.26
N ILE A 56 13.97 5.22 12.17
CA ILE A 56 13.82 6.67 11.95
C ILE A 56 13.39 7.31 13.27
N ARG A 57 14.29 8.11 13.82
CA ARG A 57 14.07 8.82 15.08
C ARG A 57 13.23 10.08 14.88
N GLY A 58 12.48 10.45 15.91
CA GLY A 58 11.65 11.65 15.95
C GLY A 58 10.82 11.74 17.22
N LYS A 59 9.96 12.74 17.29
CA LYS A 59 9.00 12.88 18.40
C LYS A 59 7.77 12.02 18.09
N PHE A 60 7.74 10.82 18.66
CA PHE A 60 6.66 9.84 18.50
C PHE A 60 5.83 9.74 19.77
N SER A 61 4.50 9.81 19.65
CA SER A 61 3.56 9.54 20.76
C SER A 61 2.30 8.85 20.25
N GLY A 62 1.53 8.29 21.17
CA GLY A 62 0.38 7.44 20.86
C GLY A 62 0.78 5.99 20.69
N ASP A 63 -0.16 5.13 20.28
CA ASP A 63 0.03 3.69 20.15
C ASP A 63 -0.37 3.23 18.75
N VAL A 64 0.45 2.33 18.18
CA VAL A 64 0.20 1.66 16.91
C VAL A 64 0.32 0.16 17.15
N GLU A 65 -0.78 -0.55 16.99
CA GLU A 65 -0.84 -2.01 17.11
C GLU A 65 -1.14 -2.65 15.76
N VAL A 66 -0.34 -3.65 15.41
CA VAL A 66 -0.46 -4.43 14.17
C VAL A 66 -0.54 -5.91 14.55
N SER A 67 -1.64 -6.58 14.19
CA SER A 67 -1.91 -7.96 14.60
C SER A 67 -1.70 -8.18 16.11
N GLY A 68 -2.15 -7.22 16.95
CA GLY A 68 -2.02 -7.22 18.40
C GLY A 68 -0.61 -6.96 18.96
N LYS A 69 0.31 -6.47 18.12
CA LYS A 69 1.69 -6.12 18.51
C LYS A 69 1.91 -4.62 18.42
N ASN A 70 2.27 -4.00 19.54
CA ASN A 70 2.58 -2.57 19.57
C ASN A 70 3.93 -2.30 18.90
N THR A 71 3.95 -1.44 17.89
CA THR A 71 5.15 -1.15 17.07
C THR A 71 6.31 -0.53 17.87
N LYS A 72 6.06 0.04 19.05
CA LYS A 72 7.12 0.53 19.96
C LYS A 72 7.86 -0.59 20.69
N SER A 73 7.22 -1.74 20.88
CA SER A 73 7.73 -2.83 21.70
C SER A 73 8.30 -4.01 20.91
N PHE A 74 7.99 -4.08 19.62
CA PHE A 74 8.45 -5.13 18.71
C PHE A 74 9.39 -4.55 17.67
N GLU A 75 10.53 -5.23 17.45
CA GLU A 75 11.50 -4.85 16.43
C GLU A 75 10.92 -4.97 15.01
N VAL A 76 11.45 -4.19 14.06
CA VAL A 76 11.01 -4.19 12.66
C VAL A 76 11.00 -5.60 12.06
N PHE A 77 12.01 -6.41 12.39
CA PHE A 77 12.11 -7.80 11.93
C PHE A 77 10.94 -8.67 12.40
N ASP A 78 10.48 -8.48 13.64
CA ASP A 78 9.35 -9.26 14.17
C ASP A 78 8.03 -8.80 13.56
N LEU A 79 7.86 -7.49 13.37
CA LEU A 79 6.68 -6.92 12.72
C LEU A 79 6.58 -7.33 11.25
N ALA A 80 7.71 -7.46 10.54
CA ALA A 80 7.75 -7.89 9.14
C ALA A 80 7.16 -9.28 8.87
N LYS A 81 7.03 -10.12 9.90
CA LYS A 81 6.35 -11.42 9.82
C LYS A 81 4.83 -11.28 9.65
N PHE A 82 4.26 -10.16 10.10
CA PHE A 82 2.81 -9.88 10.10
C PHE A 82 2.43 -8.82 9.08
N LEU A 83 3.26 -7.80 8.89
CA LEU A 83 3.02 -6.71 7.97
C LEU A 83 4.18 -6.56 6.98
N GLY A 84 3.89 -6.79 5.70
CA GLY A 84 4.82 -6.50 4.61
C GLY A 84 4.61 -5.10 4.06
N LEU A 85 5.70 -4.35 3.86
CA LEU A 85 5.67 -3.02 3.26
C LEU A 85 6.41 -3.03 1.92
N VAL A 86 5.75 -2.54 0.87
CA VAL A 86 6.34 -2.26 -0.43
C VAL A 86 6.55 -0.76 -0.56
N PHE A 87 7.79 -0.32 -0.79
CA PHE A 87 8.15 1.10 -0.90
C PHE A 87 7.79 1.67 -2.27
N GLN A 88 7.61 2.98 -2.31
CA GLN A 88 7.33 3.74 -3.53
C GLN A 88 8.47 3.59 -4.55
N ASP A 89 9.71 3.75 -4.09
CA ASP A 89 10.91 3.62 -4.90
C ASP A 89 11.52 2.22 -4.74
N PRO A 90 11.50 1.38 -5.79
CA PRO A 90 12.08 0.04 -5.73
C PRO A 90 13.60 0.05 -5.54
N ASP A 91 14.32 1.09 -5.99
CA ASP A 91 15.76 1.19 -5.80
C ASP A 91 16.14 1.40 -4.33
N SER A 92 15.23 1.91 -3.52
CA SER A 92 15.40 2.02 -2.07
C SER A 92 15.14 0.71 -1.31
N GLN A 93 14.58 -0.31 -1.97
CA GLN A 93 14.21 -1.57 -1.36
C GLN A 93 15.08 -2.75 -1.83
N ILE A 94 15.48 -2.77 -3.10
CA ILE A 94 16.29 -3.83 -3.71
C ILE A 94 17.76 -3.65 -3.33
N PHE A 95 18.40 -4.74 -2.87
CA PHE A 95 19.82 -4.73 -2.51
C PHE A 95 20.59 -5.99 -2.97
N SER A 96 19.91 -7.09 -3.31
CA SER A 96 20.53 -8.32 -3.80
C SER A 96 20.96 -8.20 -5.26
N ILE A 97 21.94 -8.99 -5.68
CA ILE A 97 22.47 -8.93 -7.04
C ILE A 97 21.50 -9.56 -8.03
N THR A 98 20.89 -10.72 -7.71
CA THR A 98 19.95 -11.38 -8.61
C THR A 98 18.51 -11.26 -8.12
N VAL A 99 17.57 -11.39 -9.04
CA VAL A 99 16.13 -11.35 -8.73
C VAL A 99 15.73 -12.53 -7.81
N GLU A 100 16.28 -13.73 -8.00
CA GLU A 100 15.99 -14.88 -7.13
C GLU A 100 16.48 -14.63 -5.70
N ASP A 101 17.70 -14.11 -5.55
CA ASP A 101 18.26 -13.79 -4.23
C ASP A 101 17.44 -12.72 -3.52
N GLU A 102 16.98 -11.68 -4.24
CA GLU A 102 16.14 -10.62 -3.67
C GLU A 102 14.82 -11.17 -3.12
N ILE A 103 14.18 -12.09 -3.86
CA ILE A 103 12.92 -12.70 -3.42
C ILE A 103 13.14 -13.70 -2.28
N SER A 104 14.29 -14.37 -2.26
CA SER A 104 14.63 -15.40 -1.24
C SER A 104 15.04 -14.80 0.09
N PHE A 105 15.64 -13.61 0.07
CA PHE A 105 16.34 -13.02 1.21
C PHE A 105 15.51 -12.94 2.49
N GLY A 106 14.27 -12.43 2.40
CA GLY A 106 13.38 -12.35 3.55
C GLY A 106 13.05 -13.72 4.13
N LEU A 107 12.88 -14.73 3.27
CA LEU A 107 12.59 -16.11 3.67
C LEU A 107 13.80 -16.77 4.36
N GLU A 108 15.01 -16.50 3.87
CA GLU A 108 16.25 -16.99 4.47
C GLU A 108 16.44 -16.42 5.86
N ASN A 109 16.25 -15.12 6.04
CA ASN A 109 16.31 -14.44 7.34
C ASN A 109 15.25 -14.97 8.32
N MET A 110 14.09 -15.39 7.82
CA MET A 110 13.07 -16.05 8.65
C MET A 110 13.40 -17.50 8.99
N GLY A 111 14.53 -18.06 8.53
CA GLY A 111 14.94 -19.44 8.76
C GLY A 111 14.09 -20.47 8.05
N ILE A 112 13.43 -20.11 6.95
CA ILE A 112 12.59 -21.01 6.16
C ILE A 112 13.47 -22.06 5.47
N LYS A 113 13.02 -23.32 5.44
CA LYS A 113 13.76 -24.43 4.80
C LYS A 113 13.91 -24.20 3.29
N ARG A 114 15.07 -24.49 2.72
CA ARG A 114 15.42 -24.25 1.31
C ARG A 114 14.38 -24.77 0.31
N ASN A 115 13.80 -25.95 0.55
CA ASN A 115 12.78 -26.51 -0.32
C ASN A 115 11.47 -25.70 -0.31
N GLU A 116 11.13 -25.11 0.81
CA GLU A 116 9.95 -24.23 0.94
C GLU A 116 10.24 -22.88 0.32
N ILE A 117 11.45 -22.33 0.49
CA ILE A 117 11.89 -21.10 -0.19
C ILE A 117 11.70 -21.25 -1.70
N LYS A 118 12.24 -22.31 -2.30
CA LYS A 118 12.09 -22.54 -3.75
C LYS A 118 10.64 -22.57 -4.21
N LYS A 119 9.73 -23.21 -3.45
CA LYS A 119 8.30 -23.25 -3.77
C LYS A 119 7.66 -21.87 -3.71
N ARG A 120 7.96 -21.09 -2.66
CA ARG A 120 7.39 -19.75 -2.49
C ARG A 120 7.91 -18.78 -3.55
N VAL A 121 9.21 -18.78 -3.82
CA VAL A 121 9.82 -17.98 -4.89
C VAL A 121 9.17 -18.31 -6.24
N GLU A 122 9.07 -19.59 -6.61
CA GLU A 122 8.42 -20.01 -7.86
C GLU A 122 6.96 -19.52 -7.93
N SER A 123 6.22 -19.67 -6.84
CA SER A 123 4.82 -19.25 -6.74
C SER A 123 4.63 -17.75 -6.99
N VAL A 124 5.40 -16.90 -6.31
CA VAL A 124 5.26 -15.45 -6.45
C VAL A 124 5.77 -14.95 -7.81
N MET A 125 6.85 -15.57 -8.35
CA MET A 125 7.33 -15.24 -9.69
C MET A 125 6.31 -15.56 -10.77
N ASN A 126 5.59 -16.68 -10.64
CA ASN A 126 4.51 -17.03 -11.56
C ASN A 126 3.32 -16.07 -11.42
N ALA A 127 2.89 -15.74 -10.19
CA ALA A 127 1.78 -14.83 -9.93
C ALA A 127 2.02 -13.43 -10.54
N LEU A 128 3.24 -12.91 -10.40
CA LEU A 128 3.65 -11.59 -10.92
C LEU A 128 4.13 -11.61 -12.37
N LYS A 129 4.19 -12.82 -13.00
CA LYS A 129 4.66 -13.03 -14.39
C LYS A 129 6.08 -12.52 -14.61
N ILE A 130 6.99 -12.81 -13.67
CA ILE A 130 8.41 -12.42 -13.69
C ILE A 130 9.38 -13.61 -13.70
N LYS A 131 8.91 -14.82 -13.99
CA LYS A 131 9.74 -16.03 -14.00
C LYS A 131 10.95 -15.94 -14.94
N ASN A 132 10.81 -15.21 -16.05
CA ASN A 132 11.88 -14.94 -17.00
C ASN A 132 12.96 -13.99 -16.48
N LEU A 133 12.79 -13.42 -15.30
CA LEU A 133 13.76 -12.53 -14.66
C LEU A 133 14.61 -13.24 -13.60
N ARG A 134 14.34 -14.50 -13.28
CA ARG A 134 14.94 -15.24 -12.16
C ARG A 134 16.44 -15.01 -11.98
N ASP A 135 17.20 -15.27 -13.04
CA ASP A 135 18.66 -15.23 -13.03
C ASP A 135 19.22 -13.88 -13.47
N LYS A 136 18.35 -12.88 -13.67
CA LYS A 136 18.79 -11.53 -14.05
C LYS A 136 19.30 -10.74 -12.87
N GLU A 137 20.26 -9.87 -13.16
CA GLU A 137 20.76 -8.90 -12.21
C GLU A 137 19.70 -7.81 -11.97
N THR A 138 19.50 -7.44 -10.73
CA THR A 138 18.45 -6.48 -10.31
C THR A 138 18.64 -5.09 -10.88
N PHE A 139 19.89 -4.69 -11.15
CA PHE A 139 20.19 -3.42 -11.80
C PHE A 139 19.97 -3.43 -13.33
N ALA A 140 19.89 -4.63 -13.96
CA ALA A 140 19.72 -4.78 -15.40
C ALA A 140 18.23 -4.88 -15.84
N ILE A 141 17.29 -4.75 -14.93
CA ILE A 141 15.86 -4.82 -15.23
C ILE A 141 15.20 -3.43 -15.17
N SER A 142 14.04 -3.26 -15.86
CA SER A 142 13.32 -1.99 -15.87
C SER A 142 12.70 -1.63 -14.52
N GLN A 143 12.39 -0.35 -14.26
CA GLN A 143 11.76 0.11 -13.02
C GLN A 143 10.44 -0.63 -12.73
N GLY A 144 9.59 -0.85 -13.75
CA GLY A 144 8.36 -1.63 -13.57
C GLY A 144 8.62 -3.11 -13.23
N GLN A 145 9.74 -3.68 -13.70
CA GLN A 145 10.17 -5.02 -13.30
C GLN A 145 10.71 -5.03 -11.87
N LYS A 146 11.50 -4.03 -11.48
CA LYS A 146 11.97 -3.85 -10.10
C LYS A 146 10.80 -3.75 -9.12
N GLN A 147 9.77 -2.97 -9.45
CA GLN A 147 8.56 -2.86 -8.63
C GLN A 147 7.89 -4.22 -8.39
N LYS A 148 7.80 -5.05 -9.45
CA LYS A 148 7.28 -6.42 -9.31
C LYS A 148 8.18 -7.32 -8.48
N VAL A 149 9.49 -7.14 -8.54
CA VAL A 149 10.46 -7.88 -7.71
C VAL A 149 10.30 -7.49 -6.24
N CYS A 150 10.21 -6.21 -5.90
CA CYS A 150 9.90 -5.75 -4.53
C CYS A 150 8.58 -6.34 -4.01
N MET A 151 7.55 -6.37 -4.85
CA MET A 151 6.31 -7.02 -4.46
C MET A 151 6.48 -8.52 -4.25
N ALA A 152 7.26 -9.21 -5.12
CA ALA A 152 7.51 -10.64 -5.00
C ALA A 152 8.23 -10.97 -3.69
N SER A 153 9.25 -10.18 -3.30
CA SER A 153 10.00 -10.41 -2.05
C SER A 153 9.10 -10.30 -0.83
N VAL A 154 8.23 -9.29 -0.79
CA VAL A 154 7.25 -9.12 0.31
C VAL A 154 6.19 -10.23 0.30
N LEU A 155 5.59 -10.54 -0.86
CA LEU A 155 4.56 -11.58 -0.98
C LEU A 155 5.07 -12.98 -0.66
N ALA A 156 6.35 -13.28 -0.94
CA ALA A 156 6.97 -14.57 -0.61
C ALA A 156 6.97 -14.85 0.89
N MET A 157 7.11 -13.83 1.73
CA MET A 157 7.04 -13.95 3.19
C MET A 157 5.63 -14.27 3.69
N ASN A 158 4.60 -14.05 2.86
CA ASN A 158 3.19 -14.33 3.15
C ASN A 158 2.62 -13.61 4.39
N PRO A 159 2.85 -12.31 4.57
CA PRO A 159 2.36 -11.56 5.72
C PRO A 159 0.80 -11.54 5.76
N GLU A 160 0.24 -11.25 6.93
CA GLU A 160 -1.23 -11.11 7.12
C GLU A 160 -1.74 -9.77 6.56
N ILE A 161 -0.91 -8.73 6.69
CA ILE A 161 -1.22 -7.36 6.27
C ILE A 161 -0.19 -6.92 5.22
N LEU A 162 -0.67 -6.33 4.14
CA LEU A 162 0.15 -5.75 3.09
C LEU A 162 -0.09 -4.24 3.02
N VAL A 163 0.96 -3.48 3.18
CA VAL A 163 0.97 -2.03 2.96
C VAL A 163 1.80 -1.73 1.72
N LEU A 164 1.24 -1.01 0.77
CA LEU A 164 1.91 -0.69 -0.48
C LEU A 164 1.88 0.83 -0.70
N ASP A 165 3.05 1.43 -0.76
CA ASP A 165 3.18 2.86 -1.02
C ASP A 165 3.43 3.08 -2.52
N GLU A 166 2.44 3.60 -3.23
CA GLU A 166 2.41 3.85 -4.68
C GLU A 166 2.92 2.66 -5.53
N PRO A 167 2.40 1.44 -5.34
CA PRO A 167 2.95 0.21 -5.94
C PRO A 167 2.83 0.18 -7.46
N THR A 168 2.10 1.11 -8.05
CA THR A 168 1.83 1.12 -9.49
C THR A 168 2.35 2.36 -10.21
N SER A 169 3.11 3.22 -9.52
CA SER A 169 3.65 4.48 -10.07
C SER A 169 4.47 4.26 -11.35
N GLN A 170 5.26 3.19 -11.41
CA GLN A 170 6.16 2.83 -12.51
C GLN A 170 5.55 1.84 -13.51
N LEU A 171 4.25 1.55 -13.42
CA LEU A 171 3.59 0.55 -14.26
C LEU A 171 2.62 1.18 -15.27
N ASP A 172 2.56 0.56 -16.44
CA ASP A 172 1.52 0.84 -17.43
C ASP A 172 0.13 0.34 -16.96
N PHE A 173 -0.89 0.58 -17.74
CA PHE A 173 -2.27 0.19 -17.40
C PHE A 173 -2.41 -1.32 -17.19
N ARG A 174 -1.77 -2.15 -18.04
CA ARG A 174 -1.85 -3.61 -17.94
C ARG A 174 -1.12 -4.13 -16.69
N GLY A 175 0.05 -3.57 -16.41
CA GLY A 175 0.82 -3.86 -15.20
C GLY A 175 0.05 -3.48 -13.95
N THR A 176 -0.48 -2.27 -13.89
CA THR A 176 -1.31 -1.77 -12.78
C THR A 176 -2.52 -2.68 -12.54
N ARG A 177 -3.27 -3.01 -13.60
CA ARG A 177 -4.41 -3.92 -13.50
C ARG A 177 -4.01 -5.27 -12.91
N GLY A 178 -2.92 -5.87 -13.41
CA GLY A 178 -2.44 -7.16 -12.91
C GLY A 178 -2.10 -7.13 -11.43
N ILE A 179 -1.51 -6.03 -10.94
CA ILE A 179 -1.22 -5.85 -9.50
C ILE A 179 -2.51 -5.80 -8.68
N TYR A 180 -3.48 -4.97 -9.07
CA TYR A 180 -4.73 -4.86 -8.32
C TYR A 180 -5.55 -6.16 -8.33
N GLU A 181 -5.52 -6.94 -9.43
CA GLU A 181 -6.13 -8.28 -9.48
C GLU A 181 -5.48 -9.23 -8.46
N ILE A 182 -4.14 -9.24 -8.36
CA ILE A 182 -3.42 -10.03 -7.35
C ILE A 182 -3.78 -9.57 -5.93
N LEU A 183 -3.77 -8.25 -5.66
CA LEU A 183 -4.12 -7.72 -4.35
C LEU A 183 -5.56 -8.10 -3.95
N ARG A 184 -6.52 -8.02 -4.89
CA ARG A 184 -7.90 -8.41 -4.63
C ARG A 184 -8.04 -9.91 -4.37
N ASP A 185 -7.28 -10.74 -5.08
CA ASP A 185 -7.28 -12.19 -4.84
C ASP A 185 -6.68 -12.54 -3.46
N LEU A 186 -5.64 -11.83 -3.02
CA LEU A 186 -5.07 -11.97 -1.69
C LEU A 186 -6.07 -11.51 -0.60
N ASN A 187 -6.75 -10.40 -0.85
CA ASN A 187 -7.76 -9.87 0.04
C ASN A 187 -8.95 -10.85 0.21
N ARG A 188 -9.44 -11.43 -0.89
CA ARG A 188 -10.47 -12.48 -0.86
C ARG A 188 -10.05 -13.73 -0.06
N LYS A 189 -8.75 -13.97 0.07
CA LYS A 189 -8.17 -15.03 0.92
C LYS A 189 -7.97 -14.60 2.37
N GLY A 190 -8.49 -13.45 2.76
CA GLY A 190 -8.47 -12.92 4.12
C GLY A 190 -7.30 -12.03 4.47
N LYS A 191 -6.42 -11.66 3.48
CA LYS A 191 -5.34 -10.71 3.73
C LYS A 191 -5.89 -9.28 3.86
N THR A 192 -5.38 -8.52 4.80
CA THR A 192 -5.65 -7.08 4.93
C THR A 192 -4.73 -6.33 3.97
N ILE A 193 -5.30 -5.43 3.16
CA ILE A 193 -4.57 -4.67 2.14
C ILE A 193 -4.72 -3.18 2.41
N ILE A 194 -3.61 -2.47 2.47
CA ILE A 194 -3.59 -1.00 2.51
C ILE A 194 -2.79 -0.52 1.30
N VAL A 195 -3.41 0.26 0.44
CA VAL A 195 -2.75 0.85 -0.74
C VAL A 195 -2.77 2.36 -0.63
N ILE A 196 -1.60 2.96 -0.56
CA ILE A 196 -1.42 4.40 -0.70
C ILE A 196 -1.26 4.69 -2.18
N GLU A 197 -2.11 5.54 -2.75
CA GLU A 197 -2.14 5.75 -4.19
C GLU A 197 -2.58 7.16 -4.59
N HIS A 198 -2.07 7.58 -5.77
CA HIS A 198 -2.57 8.75 -6.50
C HIS A 198 -3.52 8.38 -7.64
N LYS A 199 -3.42 7.16 -8.18
CA LYS A 199 -4.29 6.65 -9.26
C LYS A 199 -5.66 6.21 -8.71
N VAL A 200 -6.49 7.15 -8.34
CA VAL A 200 -7.76 6.97 -7.61
C VAL A 200 -8.81 6.10 -8.30
N ASP A 201 -8.75 5.98 -9.64
CA ASP A 201 -9.67 5.12 -10.41
C ASP A 201 -9.56 3.64 -9.98
N TRP A 202 -8.37 3.19 -9.58
CA TRP A 202 -8.15 1.83 -9.10
C TRP A 202 -8.69 1.62 -7.68
N LEU A 203 -8.56 2.61 -6.81
CA LEU A 203 -9.14 2.54 -5.47
C LEU A 203 -10.67 2.55 -5.54
N LEU A 204 -11.27 3.33 -6.44
CA LEU A 204 -12.72 3.32 -6.66
C LEU A 204 -13.23 1.92 -7.05
N LYS A 205 -12.42 1.13 -7.77
CA LYS A 205 -12.79 -0.20 -8.27
C LYS A 205 -12.51 -1.32 -7.27
N TYR A 206 -11.44 -1.22 -6.49
CA TYR A 206 -10.91 -2.35 -5.72
C TYR A 206 -10.98 -2.16 -4.21
N ALA A 207 -10.93 -0.94 -3.69
CA ALA A 207 -10.98 -0.70 -2.24
C ALA A 207 -12.40 -0.87 -1.68
N ASP A 208 -12.47 -1.35 -0.45
CA ASP A 208 -13.73 -1.42 0.32
C ASP A 208 -13.96 -0.11 1.08
N ARG A 209 -12.86 0.59 1.44
CA ARG A 209 -12.86 1.86 2.20
C ARG A 209 -11.74 2.76 1.72
N VAL A 210 -11.95 4.06 1.73
CA VAL A 210 -10.95 5.07 1.36
C VAL A 210 -10.80 6.09 2.47
N LEU A 211 -9.55 6.36 2.84
CA LEU A 211 -9.13 7.35 3.82
C LEU A 211 -8.43 8.51 3.11
N VAL A 212 -8.75 9.74 3.48
CA VAL A 212 -8.09 10.94 2.95
C VAL A 212 -7.21 11.55 4.02
N LEU A 213 -5.90 11.48 3.83
CA LEU A 213 -4.90 12.09 4.69
C LEU A 213 -4.60 13.52 4.21
N ASN A 214 -4.81 14.49 5.08
CA ASN A 214 -4.52 15.89 4.80
C ASN A 214 -3.84 16.55 6.00
N ASN A 215 -2.72 17.21 5.77
CA ASN A 215 -1.94 17.89 6.81
C ASN A 215 -1.69 17.06 8.07
N GLY A 216 -1.44 15.76 7.87
CA GLY A 216 -1.10 14.82 8.95
C GLY A 216 -2.29 14.24 9.70
N ASN A 217 -3.52 14.46 9.24
CA ASN A 217 -4.72 13.88 9.88
C ASN A 217 -5.65 13.24 8.82
N PHE A 218 -6.36 12.18 9.17
CA PHE A 218 -7.44 11.65 8.34
C PHE A 218 -8.67 12.55 8.47
N VAL A 219 -9.07 13.17 7.36
CA VAL A 219 -10.16 14.15 7.32
C VAL A 219 -11.44 13.63 6.69
N ILE A 220 -11.35 12.54 5.91
CA ILE A 220 -12.50 11.86 5.31
C ILE A 220 -12.21 10.36 5.39
N ASP A 221 -13.23 9.59 5.70
CA ASP A 221 -13.21 8.14 5.86
C ASP A 221 -14.56 7.59 5.43
N GLY A 222 -14.59 6.62 4.52
CA GLY A 222 -15.85 6.07 4.05
C GLY A 222 -15.72 5.19 2.81
N GLU A 223 -16.86 4.80 2.26
CA GLU A 223 -16.94 4.06 1.02
C GLU A 223 -16.33 4.85 -0.16
N PRO A 224 -15.61 4.19 -1.09
CA PRO A 224 -14.93 4.87 -2.19
C PRO A 224 -15.84 5.81 -3.00
N LYS A 225 -17.07 5.40 -3.29
CA LYS A 225 -18.02 6.21 -4.06
C LYS A 225 -18.42 7.49 -3.31
N GLU A 226 -18.61 7.44 -2.01
CA GLU A 226 -18.98 8.59 -1.19
C GLU A 226 -17.79 9.54 -1.05
N VAL A 227 -16.62 8.97 -0.71
CA VAL A 227 -15.39 9.76 -0.55
C VAL A 227 -15.06 10.50 -1.84
N PHE A 228 -15.04 9.82 -3.00
CA PHE A 228 -14.65 10.45 -4.25
C PHE A 228 -15.71 11.40 -4.86
N ARG A 229 -16.93 11.42 -4.34
CA ARG A 229 -17.95 12.46 -4.65
C ARG A 229 -17.84 13.68 -3.75
N ASN A 230 -17.05 13.62 -2.69
CA ASN A 230 -16.93 14.72 -1.75
C ASN A 230 -16.21 15.93 -2.40
N PRO A 231 -16.85 17.12 -2.46
CA PRO A 231 -16.26 18.30 -3.09
C PRO A 231 -15.02 18.84 -2.37
N ALA A 232 -14.78 18.44 -1.13
CA ALA A 232 -13.59 18.84 -0.38
C ALA A 232 -12.30 18.29 -0.99
N LEU A 233 -12.35 17.17 -1.74
CA LEU A 233 -11.17 16.56 -2.35
C LEU A 233 -10.42 17.51 -3.29
N GLU A 234 -11.15 18.27 -4.11
CA GLU A 234 -10.54 19.28 -5.00
C GLU A 234 -9.74 20.34 -4.21
N ARG A 235 -10.25 20.77 -3.05
CA ARG A 235 -9.58 21.74 -2.17
C ARG A 235 -8.35 21.16 -1.48
N ILE A 236 -8.37 19.87 -1.19
CA ILE A 236 -7.27 19.12 -0.57
C ILE A 236 -6.18 18.79 -1.59
N GLY A 237 -6.45 18.88 -2.90
CA GLY A 237 -5.53 18.52 -3.97
C GLY A 237 -5.48 17.01 -4.23
N VAL A 238 -6.55 16.29 -3.90
CA VAL A 238 -6.72 14.87 -4.23
C VAL A 238 -7.43 14.75 -5.57
N GLU A 239 -6.92 13.90 -6.46
CA GLU A 239 -7.55 13.63 -7.74
C GLU A 239 -8.95 13.02 -7.56
N ILE A 240 -9.85 13.36 -8.49
CA ILE A 240 -11.17 12.75 -8.57
C ILE A 240 -11.15 11.71 -9.70
N PRO A 241 -11.69 10.49 -9.48
CA PRO A 241 -11.78 9.47 -10.52
C PRO A 241 -12.40 10.01 -11.80
N LYS A 242 -11.88 9.56 -12.95
CA LYS A 242 -12.31 10.01 -14.29
C LYS A 242 -13.83 9.89 -14.46
N ALA A 243 -14.40 8.80 -13.97
CA ALA A 243 -15.82 8.57 -13.99
C ALA A 243 -16.61 9.74 -13.35
N PHE A 244 -16.24 10.20 -12.16
CA PHE A 244 -16.95 11.31 -11.50
C PHE A 244 -16.66 12.66 -12.13
N ARG A 245 -15.49 12.87 -12.75
CA ARG A 245 -15.24 14.06 -13.57
C ARG A 245 -16.18 14.14 -14.79
N ILE A 246 -16.39 13.01 -15.47
CA ILE A 246 -17.32 12.89 -16.58
C ILE A 246 -18.76 13.12 -16.09
N GLU A 247 -19.17 12.52 -14.97
CA GLU A 247 -20.50 12.75 -14.37
C GLU A 247 -20.75 14.24 -14.13
N LYS A 248 -19.78 14.92 -13.49
CA LYS A 248 -19.88 16.36 -13.20
C LYS A 248 -20.00 17.20 -14.46
N PHE A 249 -19.25 16.84 -15.53
CA PHE A 249 -19.33 17.52 -16.82
C PHE A 249 -20.70 17.32 -17.50
N LEU A 250 -21.20 16.08 -17.56
CA LEU A 250 -22.50 15.77 -18.19
C LEU A 250 -23.67 16.44 -17.46
N LYS A 251 -23.64 16.43 -16.12
CA LYS A 251 -24.66 17.16 -15.32
C LYS A 251 -24.67 18.66 -15.63
N ARG A 252 -23.50 19.30 -15.79
CA ARG A 252 -23.40 20.72 -16.17
C ARG A 252 -23.90 21.00 -17.58
N SER A 253 -23.76 20.02 -18.49
CA SER A 253 -24.22 20.11 -19.87
C SER A 253 -25.71 19.71 -20.07
N GLY A 254 -26.42 19.41 -18.97
CA GLY A 254 -27.83 19.02 -19.02
C GLY A 254 -28.10 17.60 -19.59
N ILE A 255 -27.05 16.79 -19.77
CA ILE A 255 -27.15 15.43 -20.31
C ILE A 255 -27.41 14.46 -19.16
N LYS A 256 -28.57 13.77 -19.23
CA LYS A 256 -28.91 12.69 -18.29
C LYS A 256 -28.29 11.36 -18.78
N MET A 257 -27.41 10.78 -17.99
CA MET A 257 -26.81 9.46 -18.26
C MET A 257 -26.90 8.60 -16.99
N ASP A 258 -27.18 7.30 -17.17
CA ASP A 258 -27.12 6.34 -16.07
C ASP A 258 -25.65 6.02 -15.74
N PHE A 259 -25.16 6.68 -14.71
CA PHE A 259 -23.75 6.69 -14.34
C PHE A 259 -23.28 5.38 -13.67
N GLU A 260 -24.19 4.62 -13.05
CA GLU A 260 -23.87 3.33 -12.44
C GLU A 260 -23.35 2.30 -13.47
N LYS A 261 -23.76 2.44 -14.74
CA LYS A 261 -23.23 1.59 -15.84
C LYS A 261 -21.78 1.89 -16.21
N LEU A 262 -21.30 3.13 -16.00
CA LEU A 262 -19.94 3.54 -16.32
C LEU A 262 -18.90 3.08 -15.27
N ILE A 263 -19.32 2.89 -14.02
CA ILE A 263 -18.42 2.48 -12.92
C ILE A 263 -18.22 0.94 -12.90
N ARG A 264 -19.11 0.19 -13.57
CA ARG A 264 -19.05 -1.29 -13.57
C ARG A 264 -18.09 -1.89 -14.60
N VAL A 265 -17.32 -1.10 -15.34
CA VAL A 265 -16.38 -1.59 -16.38
C VAL A 265 -14.98 -1.87 -15.80
#